data_e7f7ca4a86f1d33d015b6a231a0fc844
#
_entry.id   e7f7ca4a86f1d33d015b6a231a0fc844
#
_cell.length_a   1.000
_cell.length_b   1.000
_cell.length_c   1.000
_cell.angle_alpha   90.00
_cell.angle_beta   90.00
_cell.angle_gamma   90.00
#
_symmetry.space_group_name_H-M   'P 1'
#
loop_
_entity.id
_entity.type
_entity.pdbx_description
1 polymer ?
#
loop_
_entity_poly.entity_id
_entity_poly.type
_entity_poly.pdbx_seq_one_letter_code
_entity_poly.pdbx_strand_id
1 'polypeptide(L)'
;MALSAARRRTAIMLASLTLVGGTATGGVAVAAGTGTAAAAVFPCDVNMSSSGRLSAGYYNGNTVIPSTSQVTAAGKEAQCILKYHGYNPGTVDGIFGRNSKAAAKRFQEIYNDACRGSLDEDGVVGEETWPRLRRLSC
;
A
#
# COMPACT_ATOMS: atom_id res chain seq x y z
N MET A 1 43.03 -20.78 -8.79
CA MET A 1 42.49 -22.11 -8.97
C MET A 1 41.01 -22.00 -9.29
N ALA A 2 40.69 -22.46 -10.46
CA ALA A 2 39.41 -22.76 -11.12
C ALA A 2 38.09 -22.06 -10.66
N LEU A 3 37.65 -21.13 -11.49
CA LEU A 3 36.28 -20.65 -11.66
C LEU A 3 35.44 -21.77 -12.32
N SER A 4 34.24 -22.01 -11.78
CA SER A 4 33.23 -22.82 -12.45
C SER A 4 31.97 -21.97 -12.66
N ALA A 5 31.80 -21.52 -13.90
CA ALA A 5 30.63 -20.78 -14.35
C ALA A 5 29.54 -21.77 -14.80
N ALA A 6 28.44 -21.85 -14.06
CA ALA A 6 27.27 -22.61 -14.46
C ALA A 6 26.35 -21.76 -15.37
N ARG A 7 26.41 -22.04 -16.67
CA ARG A 7 25.48 -21.51 -17.69
C ARG A 7 24.10 -22.15 -17.52
N ARG A 8 23.09 -21.38 -17.17
CA ARG A 8 21.69 -21.83 -17.27
C ARG A 8 21.19 -21.60 -18.70
N ARG A 9 20.84 -22.69 -19.35
CA ARG A 9 20.28 -22.72 -20.69
C ARG A 9 18.80 -22.39 -20.62
N THR A 10 18.39 -21.33 -21.30
CA THR A 10 16.99 -20.97 -21.53
C THR A 10 16.43 -21.90 -22.60
N ALA A 11 15.45 -22.71 -22.28
CA ALA A 11 14.70 -23.50 -23.25
C ALA A 11 13.53 -22.68 -23.76
N ILE A 12 13.57 -22.31 -25.03
CA ILE A 12 12.46 -21.68 -25.75
C ILE A 12 11.60 -22.79 -26.31
N MET A 13 10.39 -22.96 -25.80
CA MET A 13 9.38 -23.84 -26.37
C MET A 13 8.57 -23.09 -27.42
N LEU A 14 8.78 -23.40 -28.66
CA LEU A 14 7.94 -23.00 -29.80
C LEU A 14 6.73 -23.94 -29.84
N ALA A 15 5.54 -23.44 -29.56
CA ALA A 15 4.30 -24.15 -29.76
C ALA A 15 3.75 -23.84 -31.15
N SER A 16 3.71 -24.88 -31.98
CA SER A 16 3.17 -24.83 -33.37
C SER A 16 1.65 -24.77 -33.34
N LEU A 17 1.09 -23.79 -34.05
CA LEU A 17 -0.34 -23.63 -34.27
C LEU A 17 -0.75 -24.50 -35.49
N THR A 18 -1.57 -25.51 -35.28
CA THR A 18 -2.27 -26.20 -36.37
C THR A 18 -3.68 -25.65 -36.52
N LEU A 19 -3.94 -24.96 -37.62
CA LEU A 19 -5.30 -24.58 -38.03
C LEU A 19 -6.01 -25.81 -38.60
N VAL A 20 -7.11 -26.21 -37.99
CA VAL A 20 -8.11 -27.08 -38.60
C VAL A 20 -9.41 -26.29 -38.70
N GLY A 21 -9.84 -26.05 -39.95
CA GLY A 21 -11.07 -25.37 -40.26
C GLY A 21 -12.29 -26.23 -39.91
N GLY A 22 -13.28 -25.64 -39.24
CA GLY A 22 -14.58 -26.21 -39.02
C GLY A 22 -15.58 -25.09 -38.78
N THR A 23 -16.50 -24.87 -39.70
CA THR A 23 -17.63 -23.96 -39.59
C THR A 23 -18.69 -24.58 -38.66
N ALA A 24 -18.85 -24.02 -37.48
CA ALA A 24 -20.03 -24.26 -36.63
C ALA A 24 -20.47 -22.93 -35.99
N THR A 25 -21.66 -22.51 -36.40
CA THR A 25 -22.43 -21.44 -35.74
C THR A 25 -22.79 -21.86 -34.33
N GLY A 26 -22.17 -21.27 -33.33
CA GLY A 26 -22.47 -21.58 -31.92
C GLY A 26 -21.82 -20.54 -31.03
N GLY A 27 -22.64 -19.91 -30.21
CA GLY A 27 -22.38 -18.82 -29.29
C GLY A 27 -20.99 -18.70 -28.72
N VAL A 28 -20.42 -17.52 -28.84
CA VAL A 28 -19.21 -17.10 -28.15
C VAL A 28 -19.49 -17.06 -26.63
N ALA A 29 -19.15 -18.13 -25.95
CA ALA A 29 -18.98 -18.07 -24.50
C ALA A 29 -17.72 -17.22 -24.25
N VAL A 30 -17.91 -15.93 -24.00
CA VAL A 30 -16.88 -15.10 -23.40
C VAL A 30 -16.63 -15.70 -22.02
N ALA A 31 -15.58 -16.51 -21.87
CA ALA A 31 -15.04 -16.85 -20.59
C ALA A 31 -14.62 -15.50 -19.94
N ALA A 32 -15.48 -14.98 -19.07
CA ALA A 32 -15.11 -13.90 -18.18
C ALA A 32 -13.97 -14.46 -17.31
N GLY A 33 -12.75 -14.19 -17.73
CA GLY A 33 -11.58 -14.42 -16.91
C GLY A 33 -11.77 -13.60 -15.64
N THR A 34 -12.05 -14.28 -14.53
CA THR A 34 -11.98 -13.68 -13.19
C THR A 34 -10.50 -13.41 -12.88
N GLY A 35 -9.90 -12.47 -13.63
CA GLY A 35 -8.65 -11.87 -13.25
C GLY A 35 -8.93 -11.08 -11.98
N THR A 36 -8.47 -11.59 -10.83
CA THR A 36 -8.34 -10.79 -9.62
C THR A 36 -7.51 -9.58 -9.99
N ALA A 37 -8.16 -8.41 -10.10
CA ALA A 37 -7.44 -7.16 -10.32
C ALA A 37 -6.45 -7.02 -9.16
N ALA A 38 -5.14 -7.01 -9.48
CA ALA A 38 -4.12 -6.73 -8.48
C ALA A 38 -4.43 -5.37 -7.86
N ALA A 39 -4.45 -5.30 -6.52
CA ALA A 39 -4.66 -4.03 -5.83
C ALA A 39 -3.61 -3.03 -6.30
N ALA A 40 -4.04 -1.83 -6.68
CA ALA A 40 -3.12 -0.78 -7.11
C ALA A 40 -2.18 -0.42 -5.96
N VAL A 41 -0.89 -0.35 -6.24
CA VAL A 41 0.12 0.09 -5.28
C VAL A 41 0.50 1.53 -5.60
N PHE A 42 0.44 2.41 -4.60
CA PHE A 42 0.74 3.83 -4.75
C PHE A 42 2.15 4.15 -4.25
N PRO A 43 2.89 5.02 -4.95
CA PRO A 43 4.21 5.47 -4.51
C PRO A 43 4.12 6.33 -3.25
N CYS A 44 5.21 6.36 -2.48
CA CYS A 44 5.30 7.16 -1.25
C CYS A 44 6.50 8.11 -1.33
N ASP A 45 6.25 9.31 -1.83
CA ASP A 45 7.22 10.40 -1.83
C ASP A 45 6.91 11.34 -0.66
N VAL A 46 7.36 10.98 0.54
CA VAL A 46 7.10 11.77 1.74
C VAL A 46 8.10 12.91 1.83
N ASN A 47 7.58 14.13 1.84
CA ASN A 47 8.35 15.35 2.00
C ASN A 47 8.03 16.02 3.34
N MET A 48 9.04 16.70 3.89
CA MET A 48 8.88 17.52 5.08
C MET A 48 8.89 19.00 4.69
N SER A 49 7.85 19.73 5.09
CA SER A 49 7.79 21.18 4.88
C SER A 49 8.79 21.93 5.79
N SER A 50 9.01 23.21 5.51
CA SER A 50 9.84 24.09 6.37
C SER A 50 9.30 24.20 7.81
N SER A 51 8.00 23.95 8.02
CA SER A 51 7.39 23.90 9.35
C SER A 51 7.51 22.52 10.04
N GLY A 52 8.25 21.59 9.47
CA GLY A 52 8.43 20.23 10.01
C GLY A 52 7.24 19.29 9.81
N ARG A 53 6.32 19.63 8.89
CA ARG A 53 5.14 18.81 8.60
C ARG A 53 5.41 17.82 7.48
N LEU A 54 5.15 16.54 7.72
CA LEU A 54 5.24 15.47 6.72
C LEU A 54 3.99 15.41 5.84
N SER A 55 4.20 15.16 4.54
CA SER A 55 3.15 14.90 3.56
C SER A 55 3.65 14.02 2.42
N ALA A 56 2.83 13.06 2.00
CA ALA A 56 3.02 12.27 0.79
C ALA A 56 2.28 12.86 -0.43
N GLY A 57 1.57 13.98 -0.25
CA GLY A 57 0.88 14.70 -1.31
C GLY A 57 -0.50 14.19 -1.68
N TYR A 58 -1.03 13.16 -0.99
CA TYR A 58 -2.36 12.63 -1.27
C TYR A 58 -3.48 13.35 -0.52
N TYR A 59 -3.23 13.70 0.74
CA TYR A 59 -4.21 14.33 1.61
C TYR A 59 -3.54 15.31 2.58
N ASN A 60 -3.99 16.56 2.58
CA ASN A 60 -3.42 17.63 3.42
C ASN A 60 -4.20 17.94 4.70
N GLY A 61 -5.40 17.37 4.84
CA GLY A 61 -6.25 17.61 6.02
C GLY A 61 -5.82 16.78 7.24
N ASN A 62 -6.56 16.97 8.34
CA ASN A 62 -6.36 16.25 9.59
C ASN A 62 -7.67 15.68 10.17
N THR A 63 -8.77 15.72 9.42
CA THR A 63 -10.11 15.38 9.92
C THR A 63 -10.68 14.10 9.34
N VAL A 64 -10.24 13.70 8.13
CA VAL A 64 -10.76 12.52 7.44
C VAL A 64 -10.14 11.25 7.99
N ILE A 65 -10.97 10.38 8.53
CA ILE A 65 -10.55 9.03 8.94
C ILE A 65 -10.39 8.18 7.68
N PRO A 66 -9.22 7.52 7.48
CA PRO A 66 -9.00 6.62 6.35
C PRO A 66 -10.01 5.48 6.30
N SER A 67 -10.57 5.21 5.11
CA SER A 67 -11.55 4.13 4.93
C SER A 67 -10.90 2.75 5.01
N THR A 68 -11.59 1.81 5.67
CA THR A 68 -11.16 0.41 5.79
C THR A 68 -11.58 -0.47 4.61
N SER A 69 -12.40 0.04 3.71
CA SER A 69 -13.00 -0.73 2.60
C SER A 69 -12.87 -0.06 1.23
N GLN A 70 -12.45 1.20 1.20
CA GLN A 70 -12.34 1.97 -0.04
C GLN A 70 -10.96 2.61 -0.17
N VAL A 71 -10.49 2.73 -1.41
CA VAL A 71 -9.29 3.49 -1.74
C VAL A 71 -9.55 4.98 -1.51
N THR A 72 -8.80 5.59 -0.60
CA THR A 72 -8.95 7.02 -0.27
C THR A 72 -7.61 7.75 -0.30
N ALA A 73 -7.67 9.06 -0.55
CA ALA A 73 -6.50 9.92 -0.44
C ALA A 73 -5.93 9.91 0.99
N ALA A 74 -6.80 9.96 2.00
CA ALA A 74 -6.41 9.86 3.40
C ALA A 74 -5.75 8.51 3.72
N GLY A 75 -6.25 7.40 3.15
CA GLY A 75 -5.64 6.08 3.29
C GLY A 75 -4.22 6.02 2.74
N LYS A 76 -4.01 6.50 1.52
CA LYS A 76 -2.68 6.60 0.90
C LYS A 76 -1.71 7.44 1.73
N GLU A 77 -2.16 8.62 2.13
CA GLU A 77 -1.37 9.55 2.93
C GLU A 77 -0.93 8.92 4.26
N ALA A 78 -1.88 8.34 5.02
CA ALA A 78 -1.59 7.71 6.30
C ALA A 78 -0.64 6.52 6.15
N GLN A 79 -0.87 5.65 5.17
CA GLN A 79 0.01 4.50 4.89
C GLN A 79 1.43 4.95 4.56
N CYS A 80 1.59 5.98 3.72
CA CYS A 80 2.90 6.52 3.35
C CYS A 80 3.63 7.12 4.55
N ILE A 81 2.95 7.93 5.38
CA ILE A 81 3.59 8.55 6.53
C ILE A 81 3.93 7.51 7.60
N LEU A 82 3.05 6.52 7.86
CA LEU A 82 3.36 5.39 8.76
C LEU A 82 4.61 4.64 8.30
N LYS A 83 4.70 4.34 7.00
CA LYS A 83 5.90 3.70 6.43
C LYS A 83 7.15 4.55 6.60
N TYR A 84 7.05 5.86 6.43
CA TYR A 84 8.15 6.82 6.64
C TYR A 84 8.64 6.82 8.10
N HIS A 85 7.73 6.68 9.06
CA HIS A 85 8.06 6.52 10.49
C HIS A 85 8.65 5.14 10.84
N GLY A 86 8.72 4.21 9.89
CA GLY A 86 9.24 2.86 10.10
C GLY A 86 8.20 1.83 10.57
N TYR A 87 6.91 2.20 10.59
CA TYR A 87 5.82 1.25 10.84
C TYR A 87 5.37 0.62 9.52
N ASN A 88 5.06 -0.66 9.52
CA ASN A 88 4.67 -1.39 8.32
C ASN A 88 3.14 -1.41 8.16
N PRO A 89 2.55 -0.57 7.30
CA PRO A 89 1.11 -0.55 7.04
C PRO A 89 0.64 -1.66 6.09
N GLY A 90 1.55 -2.52 5.60
CA GLY A 90 1.31 -3.42 4.48
C GLY A 90 1.47 -2.72 3.13
N THR A 91 0.74 -3.20 2.13
CA THR A 91 0.69 -2.59 0.80
C THR A 91 0.08 -1.20 0.88
N VAL A 92 0.69 -0.22 0.22
CA VAL A 92 0.13 1.12 0.10
C VAL A 92 -0.90 1.11 -1.03
N ASP A 93 -2.10 0.72 -0.70
CA ASP A 93 -3.23 0.56 -1.63
C ASP A 93 -4.35 1.60 -1.43
N GLY A 94 -4.20 2.45 -0.42
CA GLY A 94 -5.17 3.46 -0.05
C GLY A 94 -6.36 2.94 0.76
N ILE A 95 -6.42 1.61 1.03
CA ILE A 95 -7.41 0.97 1.89
C ILE A 95 -6.79 0.76 3.26
N PHE A 96 -7.33 1.42 4.28
CA PHE A 96 -6.77 1.40 5.63
C PHE A 96 -7.22 0.15 6.40
N GLY A 97 -6.82 -1.01 5.89
CA GLY A 97 -7.19 -2.32 6.40
C GLY A 97 -6.45 -2.71 7.69
N ARG A 98 -6.49 -4.02 7.99
CA ARG A 98 -5.96 -4.58 9.24
C ARG A 98 -4.49 -4.20 9.52
N ASN A 99 -3.62 -4.31 8.50
CA ASN A 99 -2.20 -4.02 8.67
C ASN A 99 -1.94 -2.53 8.90
N SER A 100 -2.66 -1.66 8.18
CA SER A 100 -2.56 -0.21 8.35
C SER A 100 -3.04 0.23 9.74
N LYS A 101 -4.14 -0.36 10.23
CA LYS A 101 -4.64 -0.12 11.60
C LYS A 101 -3.65 -0.60 12.66
N ALA A 102 -3.04 -1.77 12.47
CA ALA A 102 -2.01 -2.27 13.38
C ALA A 102 -0.78 -1.36 13.42
N ALA A 103 -0.34 -0.86 12.27
CA ALA A 103 0.75 0.11 12.17
C ALA A 103 0.41 1.44 12.87
N ALA A 104 -0.81 1.95 12.67
CA ALA A 104 -1.28 3.17 13.33
C ALA A 104 -1.38 2.98 14.85
N LYS A 105 -1.91 1.85 15.32
CA LYS A 105 -1.95 1.54 16.75
C LYS A 105 -0.55 1.51 17.33
N ARG A 106 0.40 0.88 16.67
CA ARG A 106 1.79 0.85 17.12
C ARG A 106 2.42 2.24 17.18
N PHE A 107 2.10 3.09 16.21
CA PHE A 107 2.50 4.50 16.25
C PHE A 107 1.92 5.22 17.47
N GLN A 108 0.61 5.06 17.77
CA GLN A 108 -0.07 5.69 18.89
C GLN A 108 0.55 5.26 20.22
N GLU A 109 0.79 3.96 20.41
CA GLU A 109 1.47 3.40 21.59
C GLU A 109 2.85 4.05 21.82
N ILE A 110 3.71 4.01 20.80
CA ILE A 110 5.07 4.58 20.88
C ILE A 110 5.04 6.10 21.09
N TYR A 111 4.11 6.80 20.42
CA TYR A 111 3.94 8.24 20.62
C TYR A 111 3.55 8.57 22.05
N ASN A 112 2.59 7.85 22.62
CA ASN A 112 2.17 8.07 24.00
C ASN A 112 3.31 7.85 24.99
N ASP A 113 4.07 6.79 24.82
CA ASP A 113 5.23 6.47 25.66
C ASP A 113 6.34 7.53 25.55
N ALA A 114 6.70 7.89 24.31
CA ALA A 114 7.85 8.79 24.06
C ALA A 114 7.52 10.25 24.34
N CYS A 115 6.30 10.69 23.99
CA CYS A 115 5.88 12.09 24.04
C CYS A 115 4.98 12.42 25.23
N ARG A 116 4.71 11.47 26.13
CA ARG A 116 3.70 11.59 27.19
C ARG A 116 2.35 12.02 26.63
N GLY A 117 2.01 11.43 25.47
CA GLY A 117 0.77 11.70 24.78
C GLY A 117 -0.42 11.01 25.45
N SER A 118 -1.60 11.25 24.90
CA SER A 118 -2.87 10.65 25.32
C SER A 118 -3.73 10.25 24.13
N LEU A 119 -3.11 9.77 23.05
CA LEU A 119 -3.83 9.26 21.88
C LEU A 119 -4.55 7.96 22.25
N ASP A 120 -5.75 7.78 21.73
CA ASP A 120 -6.41 6.48 21.76
C ASP A 120 -5.60 5.47 20.92
N GLU A 121 -5.26 4.33 21.53
CA GLU A 121 -4.45 3.27 20.91
C GLU A 121 -5.34 2.28 20.15
N ASP A 122 -6.20 2.80 19.30
CA ASP A 122 -7.24 2.05 18.58
C ASP A 122 -6.89 1.75 17.10
N GLY A 123 -5.79 2.32 16.63
CA GLY A 123 -5.35 2.23 15.23
C GLY A 123 -6.17 3.09 14.27
N VAL A 124 -6.98 4.04 14.77
CA VAL A 124 -7.73 4.99 13.96
C VAL A 124 -6.91 6.27 13.79
N VAL A 125 -6.72 6.69 12.55
CA VAL A 125 -6.05 7.97 12.26
C VAL A 125 -7.12 9.07 12.16
N GLY A 126 -7.55 9.55 13.32
CA GLY A 126 -8.52 10.63 13.45
C GLY A 126 -7.86 12.00 13.68
N GLU A 127 -8.68 12.98 14.08
CA GLU A 127 -8.26 14.39 14.25
C GLU A 127 -7.10 14.57 15.24
N GLU A 128 -7.02 13.75 16.26
CA GLU A 128 -5.92 13.81 17.25
C GLU A 128 -4.66 13.12 16.74
N THR A 129 -4.79 12.02 16.01
CA THR A 129 -3.66 11.24 15.48
C THR A 129 -2.98 11.93 14.31
N TRP A 130 -3.73 12.53 13.38
CA TRP A 130 -3.18 13.18 12.19
C TRP A 130 -2.08 14.21 12.49
N PRO A 131 -2.30 15.19 13.40
CA PRO A 131 -1.27 16.20 13.68
C PRO A 131 0.03 15.61 14.24
N ARG A 132 -0.08 14.51 14.98
CA ARG A 132 1.07 13.80 15.56
C ARG A 132 1.80 12.96 14.51
N LEU A 133 1.03 12.24 13.70
CA LEU A 133 1.56 11.41 12.61
C LEU A 133 2.36 12.25 11.60
N ARG A 134 1.98 13.51 11.38
CA ARG A 134 2.65 14.43 10.46
C ARG A 134 3.92 15.09 11.01
N ARG A 135 4.43 14.67 12.17
CA ARG A 135 5.64 15.22 12.79
C ARG A 135 6.62 14.11 13.15
N LEU A 136 7.92 14.44 13.13
CA LEU A 136 8.99 13.52 13.55
C LEU A 136 9.33 13.64 15.04
N SER A 137 8.82 14.64 15.70
CA SER A 137 9.10 14.92 17.11
C SER A 137 7.82 15.25 17.87
N CYS A 138 7.87 15.15 19.14
CA CYS A 138 6.84 15.65 20.04
C CYS A 138 6.72 17.17 19.94
#